data_0dfe25fe13cec69aefaaa1341d8f58bd
#
_entry.id   0dfe25fe13cec69aefaaa1341d8f58bd
#
_cell.length_a   1.000
_cell.length_b   1.000
_cell.length_c   1.000
_cell.angle_alpha   90.00
_cell.angle_beta   90.00
_cell.angle_gamma   90.00
#
_symmetry.space_group_name_H-M   'P 1'
#
loop_
_entity.id
_entity.type
_entity.pdbx_description
1 polymer ?
#
loop_
_entity_poly.entity_id
_entity_poly.type
_entity_poly.pdbx_seq_one_letter_code
_entity_poly.pdbx_strand_id
1 'polypeptide(L)'
;VSAFFVISKNNQIKKGCLCKKIAQRRIKRMENKSQTIVLSLKYVLLAILTGVLVGIIDTVFGRGLLTISDFRTGHYLYLIPFLPFAGLLITWLYYHFSETSLKGMTLVFETGQKKREDIPLLLIPLVMSGTWITHLFGGSAGREGVAVQIGAVLSHVLGRRFHLPKDSRVMLITGMAAGFGGLFQTPLTAVFFSMEVIVAGKIQYEALLPALIASYTAAYTSHTLGLEKFYVPLKDTLEISDAGMAVRLIVLGIIFGLTGRLFSFLLAKSKKFFGEKIKNPYFRIGVISIPLALILFLLYNGRYSGLGTNLISAAFSGRMIYSYDWILKLLLTILTLAIGYQGGEVTPLFSIGASLGIVLGGILSISPVHCAALGYAAVFAGATNTLLAPVLIGLEVFGANDMVPFLIVCIFAYLVNGDKSIYGAQEVRK
;
A
#
# COMPACT_ATOMS: atom_id res chain seq x y z
N VAL A 1 23.15 46.22 -63.85
CA VAL A 1 23.62 44.85 -63.81
C VAL A 1 24.18 44.49 -62.42
N SER A 2 24.83 45.42 -61.69
CA SER A 2 25.44 45.15 -60.38
C SER A 2 24.46 44.94 -59.23
N ALA A 3 23.27 45.54 -59.22
CA ALA A 3 22.27 45.36 -58.13
C ALA A 3 21.56 44.02 -58.15
N PHE A 4 21.37 43.39 -59.29
CA PHE A 4 20.77 42.04 -59.42
C PHE A 4 21.67 40.90 -58.90
N PHE A 5 23.00 41.06 -59.01
CA PHE A 5 23.97 40.12 -58.53
C PHE A 5 24.11 40.10 -57.02
N VAL A 6 23.91 41.26 -56.34
CA VAL A 6 23.95 41.37 -54.87
C VAL A 6 22.71 40.76 -54.20
N ILE A 7 21.53 40.92 -54.82
CA ILE A 7 20.27 40.36 -54.31
C ILE A 7 20.26 38.84 -54.46
N SER A 8 20.80 38.29 -55.55
CA SER A 8 20.92 36.84 -55.76
C SER A 8 21.87 36.18 -54.76
N LYS A 9 23.03 36.82 -54.47
CA LYS A 9 24.01 36.30 -53.50
C LYS A 9 23.47 36.33 -52.08
N ASN A 10 22.73 37.37 -51.67
CA ASN A 10 22.10 37.45 -50.35
C ASN A 10 20.97 36.43 -50.15
N ASN A 11 20.21 36.09 -51.20
CA ASN A 11 19.19 35.03 -51.15
C ASN A 11 19.78 33.62 -51.04
N GLN A 12 20.92 33.38 -51.69
CA GLN A 12 21.62 32.08 -51.53
C GLN A 12 22.23 31.91 -50.15
N ILE A 13 22.81 32.99 -49.58
CA ILE A 13 23.36 32.97 -48.20
C ILE A 13 22.23 32.79 -47.18
N LYS A 14 21.07 33.43 -47.32
CA LYS A 14 19.89 33.22 -46.45
C LYS A 14 19.31 31.81 -46.56
N LYS A 15 19.25 31.24 -47.78
CA LYS A 15 18.81 29.83 -47.97
C LYS A 15 19.80 28.84 -47.35
N GLY A 16 21.12 29.04 -47.50
CA GLY A 16 22.12 28.18 -46.86
C GLY A 16 22.12 28.28 -45.35
N CYS A 17 21.87 29.46 -44.76
CA CYS A 17 21.72 29.64 -43.32
C CYS A 17 20.45 28.97 -42.77
N LEU A 18 19.33 29.06 -43.51
CA LEU A 18 18.06 28.42 -43.16
C LEU A 18 18.18 26.89 -43.21
N CYS A 19 18.80 26.32 -44.25
CA CYS A 19 19.05 24.87 -44.34
C CYS A 19 19.94 24.36 -43.21
N LYS A 20 20.99 25.10 -42.83
CA LYS A 20 21.83 24.75 -41.68
C LYS A 20 21.04 24.76 -40.35
N LYS A 21 20.20 25.76 -40.13
CA LYS A 21 19.33 25.81 -38.92
C LYS A 21 18.29 24.68 -38.87
N ILE A 22 17.72 24.31 -40.00
CA ILE A 22 16.79 23.17 -40.11
C ILE A 22 17.51 21.84 -39.85
N ALA A 23 18.69 21.65 -40.45
CA ALA A 23 19.51 20.48 -40.22
C ALA A 23 19.94 20.33 -38.75
N GLN A 24 20.40 21.41 -38.11
CA GLN A 24 20.74 21.43 -36.68
C GLN A 24 19.52 21.12 -35.78
N ARG A 25 18.33 21.69 -36.11
CA ARG A 25 17.10 21.34 -35.38
C ARG A 25 16.69 19.88 -35.54
N ARG A 26 16.89 19.27 -36.73
CA ARG A 26 16.64 17.86 -36.97
C ARG A 26 17.62 16.97 -36.21
N ILE A 27 18.91 17.29 -36.25
CA ILE A 27 19.93 16.55 -35.49
C ILE A 27 19.63 16.60 -33.99
N LYS A 28 19.41 17.78 -33.42
CA LYS A 28 19.06 17.95 -32.00
C LYS A 28 17.76 17.22 -31.62
N ARG A 29 16.78 17.16 -32.53
CA ARG A 29 15.54 16.39 -32.32
C ARG A 29 15.77 14.89 -32.36
N MET A 30 16.67 14.39 -33.21
CA MET A 30 17.07 13.00 -33.28
C MET A 30 17.89 12.59 -32.05
N GLU A 31 18.83 13.40 -31.59
CA GLU A 31 19.59 13.19 -30.36
C GLU A 31 18.70 13.14 -29.14
N ASN A 32 17.77 14.09 -28.98
CA ASN A 32 16.78 14.10 -27.91
C ASN A 32 15.89 12.81 -27.95
N LYS A 33 15.47 12.38 -29.13
CA LYS A 33 14.66 11.17 -29.29
C LYS A 33 15.45 9.92 -28.92
N SER A 34 16.72 9.84 -29.33
CA SER A 34 17.62 8.73 -28.96
C SER A 34 17.86 8.66 -27.46
N GLN A 35 18.11 9.81 -26.82
CA GLN A 35 18.26 9.89 -25.34
C GLN A 35 16.99 9.48 -24.61
N THR A 36 15.82 9.87 -25.10
CA THR A 36 14.52 9.47 -24.52
C THR A 36 14.33 7.95 -24.63
N ILE A 37 14.65 7.34 -25.77
CA ILE A 37 14.55 5.89 -25.96
C ILE A 37 15.49 5.13 -25.00
N VAL A 38 16.74 5.56 -24.91
CA VAL A 38 17.72 4.97 -24.01
C VAL A 38 17.29 5.07 -22.55
N LEU A 39 16.75 6.22 -22.14
CA LEU A 39 16.24 6.42 -20.79
C LEU A 39 15.02 5.52 -20.52
N SER A 40 14.07 5.43 -21.46
CA SER A 40 12.92 4.53 -21.33
C SER A 40 13.34 3.07 -21.21
N LEU A 41 14.30 2.63 -22.00
CA LEU A 41 14.86 1.26 -21.92
C LEU A 41 15.52 1.00 -20.57
N LYS A 42 16.25 1.97 -20.01
CA LYS A 42 16.81 1.87 -18.66
C LYS A 42 15.72 1.68 -17.60
N TYR A 43 14.61 2.44 -17.68
CA TYR A 43 13.48 2.26 -16.75
C TYR A 43 12.86 0.88 -16.85
N VAL A 44 12.69 0.34 -18.06
CA VAL A 44 12.15 -1.01 -18.28
C VAL A 44 13.06 -2.09 -17.69
N LEU A 45 14.37 -2.04 -17.98
CA LEU A 45 15.33 -3.02 -17.45
C LEU A 45 15.42 -2.96 -15.91
N LEU A 46 15.42 -1.75 -15.34
CA LEU A 46 15.43 -1.59 -13.90
C LEU A 46 14.09 -1.98 -13.25
N ALA A 47 12.98 -1.82 -13.94
CA ALA A 47 11.68 -2.30 -13.48
C ALA A 47 11.66 -3.83 -13.40
N ILE A 48 12.17 -4.54 -14.41
CA ILE A 48 12.28 -6.00 -14.38
C ILE A 48 13.19 -6.44 -13.22
N LEU A 49 14.39 -5.85 -13.12
CA LEU A 49 15.34 -6.16 -12.03
C LEU A 49 14.72 -5.90 -10.66
N THR A 50 14.04 -4.76 -10.49
CA THR A 50 13.31 -4.42 -9.25
C THR A 50 12.25 -5.48 -8.97
N GLY A 51 11.45 -5.85 -9.96
CA GLY A 51 10.39 -6.85 -9.82
C GLY A 51 10.92 -8.20 -9.36
N VAL A 52 11.99 -8.69 -9.97
CA VAL A 52 12.63 -9.97 -9.56
C VAL A 52 13.14 -9.89 -8.13
N LEU A 53 13.95 -8.87 -7.81
CA LEU A 53 14.56 -8.76 -6.48
C LEU A 53 13.52 -8.56 -5.38
N VAL A 54 12.52 -7.70 -5.61
CA VAL A 54 11.43 -7.46 -4.67
C VAL A 54 10.58 -8.72 -4.52
N GLY A 55 10.25 -9.42 -5.61
CA GLY A 55 9.49 -10.67 -5.54
C GLY A 55 10.18 -11.76 -4.72
N ILE A 56 11.51 -11.86 -4.79
CA ILE A 56 12.28 -12.77 -3.93
C ILE A 56 12.19 -12.36 -2.45
N ILE A 57 12.41 -11.08 -2.15
CA ILE A 57 12.35 -10.56 -0.77
C ILE A 57 10.94 -10.70 -0.19
N ASP A 58 9.93 -10.38 -0.98
CA ASP A 58 8.51 -10.52 -0.58
C ASP A 58 8.13 -11.97 -0.32
N THR A 59 8.71 -12.92 -1.06
CA THR A 59 8.51 -14.35 -0.78
C THR A 59 9.10 -14.74 0.56
N VAL A 60 10.33 -14.34 0.85
CA VAL A 60 10.98 -14.60 2.15
C VAL A 60 10.18 -13.94 3.28
N PHE A 61 9.79 -12.68 3.10
CA PHE A 61 9.01 -11.94 4.08
C PHE A 61 7.63 -12.55 4.29
N GLY A 62 6.89 -12.79 3.22
CA GLY A 62 5.52 -13.26 3.25
C GLY A 62 5.38 -14.69 3.79
N ARG A 63 6.20 -15.63 3.29
CA ARG A 63 6.20 -17.01 3.77
C ARG A 63 6.67 -17.10 5.21
N GLY A 64 7.76 -16.37 5.55
CA GLY A 64 8.23 -16.28 6.93
C GLY A 64 7.13 -15.77 7.87
N LEU A 65 6.37 -14.76 7.47
CA LEU A 65 5.27 -14.21 8.27
C LEU A 65 4.11 -15.21 8.44
N LEU A 66 3.77 -15.96 7.39
CA LEU A 66 2.72 -16.99 7.48
C LEU A 66 3.15 -18.11 8.43
N THR A 67 4.37 -18.65 8.28
CA THR A 67 4.93 -19.66 9.18
C THR A 67 4.93 -19.19 10.64
N ILE A 68 5.37 -17.96 10.89
CA ILE A 68 5.36 -17.33 12.23
C ILE A 68 3.93 -17.23 12.78
N SER A 69 2.96 -16.85 11.92
CA SER A 69 1.56 -16.71 12.32
C SER A 69 0.93 -18.06 12.68
N ASP A 70 1.25 -19.11 11.93
CA ASP A 70 0.79 -20.48 12.20
C ASP A 70 1.40 -21.01 13.49
N PHE A 71 2.71 -20.82 13.67
CA PHE A 71 3.40 -21.17 14.92
C PHE A 71 2.78 -20.47 16.12
N ARG A 72 2.55 -19.15 16.04
CA ARG A 72 1.87 -18.40 17.09
C ARG A 72 0.49 -18.97 17.39
N THR A 73 -0.29 -19.31 16.37
CA THR A 73 -1.66 -19.82 16.57
C THR A 73 -1.68 -21.11 17.39
N GLY A 74 -0.69 -22.00 17.19
CA GLY A 74 -0.52 -23.20 17.99
C GLY A 74 0.05 -22.95 19.41
N HIS A 75 0.70 -21.81 19.65
CA HIS A 75 1.43 -21.51 20.89
C HIS A 75 1.03 -20.18 21.53
N TYR A 76 -0.17 -19.66 21.24
CA TYR A 76 -0.56 -18.29 21.63
C TYR A 76 -0.51 -18.07 23.16
N LEU A 77 -0.82 -19.09 23.97
CA LEU A 77 -0.79 -19.01 25.44
C LEU A 77 0.61 -18.66 25.96
N TYR A 78 1.65 -19.15 25.29
CA TYR A 78 3.03 -18.92 25.69
C TYR A 78 3.63 -17.66 25.07
N LEU A 79 3.18 -17.26 23.88
CA LEU A 79 3.80 -16.18 23.11
C LEU A 79 3.20 -14.81 23.43
N ILE A 80 1.88 -14.68 23.52
CA ILE A 80 1.23 -13.38 23.74
C ILE A 80 1.66 -12.69 25.05
N PRO A 81 1.86 -13.37 26.18
CA PRO A 81 2.35 -12.73 27.40
C PRO A 81 3.72 -12.05 27.25
N PHE A 82 4.54 -12.48 26.30
CA PHE A 82 5.85 -11.87 26.02
C PHE A 82 5.78 -10.69 25.03
N LEU A 83 4.61 -10.27 24.61
CA LEU A 83 4.45 -9.10 23.75
C LEU A 83 5.20 -7.84 24.26
N PRO A 84 5.20 -7.49 25.58
CA PRO A 84 5.98 -6.36 26.07
C PRO A 84 7.48 -6.46 25.80
N PHE A 85 8.06 -7.64 25.98
CA PHE A 85 9.49 -7.89 25.69
C PHE A 85 9.78 -7.78 24.19
N ALA A 86 8.88 -8.27 23.35
CA ALA A 86 8.95 -8.13 21.90
C ALA A 86 8.99 -6.65 21.48
N GLY A 87 8.15 -5.83 22.11
CA GLY A 87 8.15 -4.38 21.88
C GLY A 87 9.46 -3.71 22.26
N LEU A 88 10.03 -4.07 23.41
CA LEU A 88 11.34 -3.58 23.84
C LEU A 88 12.45 -3.97 22.87
N LEU A 89 12.44 -5.22 22.40
CA LEU A 89 13.39 -5.72 21.40
C LEU A 89 13.29 -4.96 20.08
N ILE A 90 12.08 -4.74 19.55
CA ILE A 90 11.85 -3.94 18.34
C ILE A 90 12.41 -2.53 18.53
N THR A 91 12.09 -1.87 19.66
CA THR A 91 12.57 -0.53 19.94
C THR A 91 14.10 -0.50 19.98
N TRP A 92 14.73 -1.44 20.67
CA TRP A 92 16.17 -1.56 20.73
C TRP A 92 16.81 -1.73 19.35
N LEU A 93 16.27 -2.61 18.51
CA LEU A 93 16.78 -2.84 17.14
C LEU A 93 16.81 -1.53 16.33
N TYR A 94 15.73 -0.77 16.35
CA TYR A 94 15.67 0.48 15.58
C TYR A 94 16.59 1.57 16.13
N TYR A 95 16.62 1.77 17.43
CA TYR A 95 17.50 2.78 18.05
C TYR A 95 18.98 2.41 17.93
N HIS A 96 19.31 1.12 17.95
CA HIS A 96 20.68 0.67 17.80
C HIS A 96 21.20 0.76 16.35
N PHE A 97 20.39 0.36 15.37
CA PHE A 97 20.86 0.27 13.99
C PHE A 97 20.47 1.46 13.12
N SER A 98 19.26 2.00 13.22
CA SER A 98 18.82 3.14 12.42
C SER A 98 17.54 3.79 12.98
N GLU A 99 17.70 4.78 13.84
CA GLU A 99 16.56 5.54 14.39
C GLU A 99 15.72 6.20 13.29
N THR A 100 16.37 6.69 12.23
CA THR A 100 15.67 7.27 11.07
C THR A 100 14.65 6.31 10.47
N SER A 101 14.92 5.00 10.47
CA SER A 101 14.04 3.97 9.93
C SER A 101 12.72 3.81 10.71
N LEU A 102 12.61 4.35 11.94
CA LEU A 102 11.35 4.41 12.69
C LEU A 102 10.25 5.19 11.96
N LYS A 103 10.62 6.13 11.09
CA LYS A 103 9.65 6.88 10.27
C LYS A 103 8.94 6.01 9.23
N GLY A 104 9.50 4.86 8.89
CA GLY A 104 8.88 3.85 8.01
C GLY A 104 8.33 4.44 6.71
N MET A 105 7.04 4.27 6.48
CA MET A 105 6.35 4.74 5.27
C MET A 105 6.47 6.26 5.05
N THR A 106 6.62 7.06 6.11
CA THR A 106 6.82 8.51 5.99
C THR A 106 8.07 8.85 5.17
N LEU A 107 9.16 8.07 5.28
CA LEU A 107 10.37 8.28 4.46
C LEU A 107 10.09 8.09 2.98
N VAL A 108 9.26 7.09 2.64
CA VAL A 108 8.87 6.83 1.24
C VAL A 108 8.07 8.02 0.68
N PHE A 109 7.12 8.54 1.45
CA PHE A 109 6.33 9.71 1.04
C PHE A 109 7.18 10.97 0.92
N GLU A 110 8.02 11.29 1.92
CA GLU A 110 8.91 12.46 1.90
C GLU A 110 9.84 12.42 0.67
N THR A 111 10.39 11.25 0.32
CA THR A 111 11.22 11.07 -0.87
C THR A 111 10.41 11.21 -2.16
N GLY A 112 9.22 10.61 -2.24
CA GLY A 112 8.30 10.76 -3.37
C GLY A 112 7.82 12.20 -3.58
N GLN A 113 7.78 13.01 -2.54
CA GLN A 113 7.43 14.43 -2.56
C GLN A 113 8.64 15.37 -2.73
N LYS A 114 9.85 14.82 -2.93
CA LYS A 114 11.12 15.57 -3.06
C LYS A 114 11.51 16.37 -1.82
N LYS A 115 10.98 16.02 -0.66
CA LYS A 115 11.34 16.64 0.64
C LYS A 115 12.60 16.00 1.24
N ARG A 116 12.97 14.84 0.70
CA ARG A 116 14.11 14.05 1.13
C ARG A 116 14.78 13.37 -0.07
N GLU A 117 16.11 13.22 -0.01
CA GLU A 117 16.88 12.58 -1.09
C GLU A 117 17.13 11.08 -0.86
N ASP A 118 17.21 10.63 0.40
CA ASP A 118 17.67 9.29 0.76
C ASP A 118 16.71 8.54 1.68
N ILE A 119 16.61 7.23 1.44
CA ILE A 119 15.96 6.28 2.34
C ILE A 119 17.02 5.27 2.78
N PRO A 120 17.23 5.03 4.10
CA PRO A 120 18.20 4.06 4.58
C PRO A 120 17.89 2.65 4.11
N LEU A 121 18.86 1.95 3.52
CA LEU A 121 18.69 0.55 3.11
C LEU A 121 18.41 -0.38 4.30
N LEU A 122 18.91 -0.02 5.49
CA LEU A 122 18.63 -0.72 6.75
C LEU A 122 17.14 -0.76 7.12
N LEU A 123 16.31 0.09 6.51
CA LEU A 123 14.85 0.02 6.67
C LEU A 123 14.31 -1.37 6.29
N ILE A 124 14.85 -2.00 5.24
CA ILE A 124 14.37 -3.32 4.77
C ILE A 124 14.49 -4.40 5.87
N PRO A 125 15.68 -4.75 6.36
CA PRO A 125 15.80 -5.79 7.39
C PRO A 125 15.12 -5.40 8.71
N LEU A 126 15.11 -4.11 9.09
CA LEU A 126 14.47 -3.66 10.32
C LEU A 126 12.95 -3.77 10.26
N VAL A 127 12.32 -3.36 9.15
CA VAL A 127 10.86 -3.46 9.03
C VAL A 127 10.40 -4.90 8.88
N MET A 128 11.17 -5.77 8.21
CA MET A 128 10.89 -7.20 8.13
C MET A 128 10.96 -7.86 9.51
N SER A 129 12.09 -7.73 10.20
CA SER A 129 12.30 -8.33 11.53
C SER A 129 11.32 -7.78 12.56
N GLY A 130 11.13 -6.46 12.60
CA GLY A 130 10.17 -5.82 13.50
C GLY A 130 8.73 -6.32 13.28
N THR A 131 8.34 -6.52 12.02
CA THR A 131 7.01 -7.05 11.69
C THR A 131 6.88 -8.53 12.07
N TRP A 132 7.89 -9.36 11.81
CA TRP A 132 7.90 -10.75 12.23
C TRP A 132 7.81 -10.88 13.75
N ILE A 133 8.57 -10.09 14.52
CA ILE A 133 8.51 -10.06 15.99
C ILE A 133 7.10 -9.62 16.45
N THR A 134 6.54 -8.56 15.86
CA THR A 134 5.17 -8.13 16.18
C THR A 134 4.16 -9.25 16.02
N HIS A 135 4.22 -9.99 14.90
CA HIS A 135 3.27 -11.06 14.60
C HIS A 135 3.50 -12.31 15.45
N LEU A 136 4.76 -12.66 15.73
CA LEU A 136 5.11 -13.81 16.57
C LEU A 136 4.50 -13.69 17.97
N PHE A 137 4.56 -12.49 18.54
CA PHE A 137 4.06 -12.24 19.90
C PHE A 137 2.62 -11.68 19.93
N GLY A 138 1.90 -11.74 18.81
CA GLY A 138 0.46 -11.52 18.77
C GLY A 138 0.01 -10.08 18.57
N GLY A 139 0.90 -9.13 18.25
CA GLY A 139 0.51 -7.77 17.90
C GLY A 139 -0.44 -7.75 16.71
N SER A 140 -1.46 -6.88 16.74
CA SER A 140 -2.46 -6.73 15.66
C SER A 140 -1.95 -5.76 14.61
N ALA A 141 -1.45 -6.27 13.47
CA ALA A 141 -0.90 -5.47 12.39
C ALA A 141 -0.99 -6.17 11.04
N GLY A 142 -0.79 -5.44 9.96
CA GLY A 142 -0.73 -5.93 8.58
C GLY A 142 0.69 -6.11 8.07
N ARG A 143 0.82 -6.39 6.76
CA ARG A 143 2.10 -6.67 6.10
C ARG A 143 2.32 -5.90 4.80
N GLU A 144 1.26 -5.45 4.12
CA GLU A 144 1.34 -4.84 2.79
C GLU A 144 2.11 -3.51 2.80
N GLY A 145 1.88 -2.65 3.79
CA GLY A 145 2.64 -1.41 3.94
C GLY A 145 4.14 -1.65 4.11
N VAL A 146 4.53 -2.80 4.68
CA VAL A 146 5.92 -3.22 4.81
C VAL A 146 6.52 -3.59 3.45
N ALA A 147 5.81 -4.38 2.64
CA ALA A 147 6.25 -4.73 1.30
C ALA A 147 6.39 -3.50 0.39
N VAL A 148 5.46 -2.55 0.50
CA VAL A 148 5.56 -1.25 -0.20
C VAL A 148 6.85 -0.51 0.19
N GLN A 149 7.23 -0.50 1.47
CA GLN A 149 8.47 0.09 1.94
C GLN A 149 9.69 -0.64 1.38
N ILE A 150 9.71 -1.98 1.42
CA ILE A 150 10.79 -2.81 0.88
C ILE A 150 11.01 -2.49 -0.60
N GLY A 151 9.95 -2.54 -1.39
CA GLY A 151 10.01 -2.26 -2.82
C GLY A 151 10.47 -0.84 -3.13
N ALA A 152 9.91 0.16 -2.43
CA ALA A 152 10.27 1.57 -2.59
C ALA A 152 11.76 1.82 -2.32
N VAL A 153 12.28 1.31 -1.19
CA VAL A 153 13.70 1.47 -0.80
C VAL A 153 14.62 0.83 -1.81
N LEU A 154 14.36 -0.43 -2.17
CA LEU A 154 15.20 -1.16 -3.10
C LEU A 154 15.26 -0.49 -4.48
N SER A 155 14.09 -0.13 -5.02
CA SER A 155 13.99 0.53 -6.32
C SER A 155 14.64 1.92 -6.33
N HIS A 156 14.48 2.69 -5.23
CA HIS A 156 15.14 3.98 -5.07
C HIS A 156 16.67 3.85 -5.11
N VAL A 157 17.23 2.88 -4.37
CA VAL A 157 18.66 2.60 -4.35
C VAL A 157 19.17 2.16 -5.73
N LEU A 158 18.43 1.28 -6.42
CA LEU A 158 18.76 0.87 -7.79
C LEU A 158 18.74 2.07 -8.75
N GLY A 159 17.73 2.91 -8.71
CA GLY A 159 17.62 4.12 -9.54
C GLY A 159 18.83 5.04 -9.36
N ARG A 160 19.30 5.24 -8.14
CA ARG A 160 20.49 6.04 -7.83
C ARG A 160 21.78 5.36 -8.29
N ARG A 161 21.93 4.06 -8.08
CA ARG A 161 23.11 3.30 -8.47
C ARG A 161 23.34 3.30 -9.99
N PHE A 162 22.24 3.31 -10.76
CA PHE A 162 22.28 3.35 -12.23
C PHE A 162 22.16 4.76 -12.83
N HIS A 163 22.37 5.81 -12.02
CA HIS A 163 22.43 7.21 -12.43
C HIS A 163 21.17 7.69 -13.17
N LEU A 164 20.00 7.25 -12.71
CA LEU A 164 18.74 7.85 -13.15
C LEU A 164 18.60 9.29 -12.59
N PRO A 165 17.79 10.15 -13.22
CA PRO A 165 17.57 11.49 -12.71
C PRO A 165 17.21 11.48 -11.22
N LYS A 166 17.94 12.24 -10.38
CA LYS A 166 17.77 12.28 -8.91
C LYS A 166 16.34 12.57 -8.47
N ASP A 167 15.61 13.33 -9.28
CA ASP A 167 14.22 13.72 -9.01
C ASP A 167 13.18 12.71 -9.49
N SER A 168 13.61 11.53 -9.96
CA SER A 168 12.66 10.57 -10.53
C SER A 168 11.84 9.88 -9.45
N ARG A 169 10.58 10.30 -9.30
CA ARG A 169 9.56 9.56 -8.55
C ARG A 169 9.22 8.21 -9.20
N VAL A 170 9.54 8.07 -10.47
CA VAL A 170 9.17 6.90 -11.27
C VAL A 170 9.70 5.62 -10.64
N MET A 171 11.00 5.58 -10.27
CA MET A 171 11.56 4.37 -9.65
C MET A 171 10.96 4.08 -8.27
N LEU A 172 10.70 5.12 -7.46
CA LEU A 172 10.06 4.94 -6.15
C LEU A 172 8.67 4.29 -6.30
N ILE A 173 7.83 4.83 -7.19
CA ILE A 173 6.49 4.30 -7.49
C ILE A 173 6.58 2.88 -8.07
N THR A 174 7.55 2.65 -8.96
CA THR A 174 7.85 1.33 -9.54
C THR A 174 8.14 0.30 -8.45
N GLY A 175 8.95 0.68 -7.47
CA GLY A 175 9.25 -0.19 -6.32
C GLY A 175 8.07 -0.41 -5.40
N MET A 176 7.29 0.63 -5.10
CA MET A 176 6.04 0.50 -4.33
C MET A 176 5.08 -0.49 -4.99
N ALA A 177 4.91 -0.39 -6.32
CA ALA A 177 4.08 -1.31 -7.08
C ALA A 177 4.62 -2.75 -7.06
N ALA A 178 5.94 -2.92 -7.17
CA ALA A 178 6.56 -4.24 -7.07
C ALA A 178 6.33 -4.87 -5.69
N GLY A 179 6.53 -4.12 -4.59
CA GLY A 179 6.33 -4.63 -3.23
C GLY A 179 4.89 -5.02 -2.95
N PHE A 180 3.93 -4.15 -3.26
CA PHE A 180 2.53 -4.50 -3.04
C PHE A 180 2.09 -5.67 -3.94
N GLY A 181 2.43 -5.62 -5.25
CA GLY A 181 2.06 -6.65 -6.20
C GLY A 181 2.72 -7.99 -5.92
N GLY A 182 3.99 -7.98 -5.53
CA GLY A 182 4.75 -9.18 -5.18
C GLY A 182 4.21 -9.89 -3.94
N LEU A 183 3.92 -9.14 -2.88
CA LEU A 183 3.43 -9.73 -1.63
C LEU A 183 1.97 -10.16 -1.71
N PHE A 184 1.11 -9.34 -2.33
CA PHE A 184 -0.34 -9.55 -2.28
C PHE A 184 -0.91 -10.26 -3.52
N GLN A 185 -0.10 -10.40 -4.57
CA GLN A 185 -0.49 -11.06 -5.84
C GLN A 185 -1.66 -10.36 -6.56
N THR A 186 -1.75 -9.03 -6.38
CA THR A 186 -2.71 -8.15 -7.06
C THR A 186 -1.96 -7.05 -7.81
N PRO A 187 -1.31 -7.39 -8.94
CA PRO A 187 -0.38 -6.48 -9.59
C PRO A 187 -1.04 -5.22 -10.18
N LEU A 188 -2.26 -5.31 -10.68
CA LEU A 188 -2.95 -4.15 -11.24
C LEU A 188 -3.34 -3.15 -10.13
N THR A 189 -3.90 -3.65 -9.03
CA THR A 189 -4.16 -2.86 -7.82
C THR A 189 -2.91 -2.14 -7.34
N ALA A 190 -1.79 -2.86 -7.27
CA ALA A 190 -0.51 -2.33 -6.78
C ALA A 190 0.00 -1.16 -7.62
N VAL A 191 -0.14 -1.24 -8.94
CA VAL A 191 0.22 -0.15 -9.86
C VAL A 191 -0.59 1.11 -9.56
N PHE A 192 -1.91 0.99 -9.54
CA PHE A 192 -2.77 2.16 -9.32
C PHE A 192 -2.63 2.71 -7.89
N PHE A 193 -2.52 1.84 -6.89
CA PHE A 193 -2.23 2.26 -5.52
C PHE A 193 -0.97 3.12 -5.44
N SER A 194 0.13 2.65 -6.01
CA SER A 194 1.41 3.35 -5.95
C SER A 194 1.40 4.69 -6.70
N MET A 195 0.60 4.79 -7.76
CA MET A 195 0.44 6.02 -8.55
C MET A 195 -0.48 7.05 -7.89
N GLU A 196 -1.45 6.60 -7.06
CA GLU A 196 -2.43 7.47 -6.40
C GLU A 196 -1.99 7.92 -5.00
N VAL A 197 -1.31 7.05 -4.23
CA VAL A 197 -1.21 7.19 -2.78
C VAL A 197 -0.28 8.31 -2.31
N ILE A 198 0.74 8.68 -3.09
CA ILE A 198 1.73 9.70 -2.68
C ILE A 198 1.10 11.09 -2.60
N VAL A 199 0.24 11.42 -3.58
CA VAL A 199 -0.51 12.66 -3.63
C VAL A 199 -1.95 12.33 -3.98
N ALA A 200 -2.84 12.40 -3.00
CA ALA A 200 -4.26 12.15 -3.23
C ALA A 200 -4.85 13.12 -4.26
N GLY A 201 -5.68 12.61 -5.16
CA GLY A 201 -6.26 13.37 -6.25
C GLY A 201 -5.31 13.63 -7.43
N LYS A 202 -4.12 13.01 -7.47
CA LYS A 202 -3.18 13.11 -8.59
C LYS A 202 -2.55 11.77 -8.94
N ILE A 203 -2.83 11.26 -10.13
CA ILE A 203 -2.23 10.03 -10.65
C ILE A 203 -0.90 10.34 -11.36
N GLN A 204 0.15 9.58 -11.04
CA GLN A 204 1.49 9.75 -11.59
C GLN A 204 1.68 8.84 -12.84
N TYR A 205 1.08 9.22 -13.97
CA TYR A 205 1.10 8.41 -15.21
C TYR A 205 2.49 8.12 -15.77
N GLU A 206 3.49 8.95 -15.46
CA GLU A 206 4.89 8.74 -15.89
C GLU A 206 5.46 7.40 -15.40
N ALA A 207 4.96 6.91 -14.26
CA ALA A 207 5.37 5.65 -13.67
C ALA A 207 4.58 4.43 -14.17
N LEU A 208 3.52 4.61 -14.98
CA LEU A 208 2.59 3.53 -15.33
C LEU A 208 3.30 2.32 -15.93
N LEU A 209 4.10 2.52 -16.98
CA LEU A 209 4.77 1.41 -17.67
C LEU A 209 5.82 0.71 -16.79
N PRO A 210 6.76 1.40 -16.14
CA PRO A 210 7.70 0.76 -15.22
C PRO A 210 7.00 0.07 -14.03
N ALA A 211 5.95 0.68 -13.47
CA ALA A 211 5.20 0.11 -12.37
C ALA A 211 4.45 -1.18 -12.78
N LEU A 212 3.82 -1.21 -13.97
CA LEU A 212 3.22 -2.43 -14.52
C LEU A 212 4.25 -3.54 -14.65
N ILE A 213 5.38 -3.27 -15.32
CA ILE A 213 6.42 -4.27 -15.53
C ILE A 213 6.93 -4.80 -14.20
N ALA A 214 7.28 -3.92 -13.26
CA ALA A 214 7.83 -4.33 -11.98
C ALA A 214 6.83 -5.10 -11.11
N SER A 215 5.58 -4.66 -11.06
CA SER A 215 4.52 -5.31 -10.27
C SER A 215 4.19 -6.70 -10.78
N TYR A 216 3.99 -6.87 -12.10
CA TYR A 216 3.73 -8.19 -12.67
C TYR A 216 4.94 -9.11 -12.57
N THR A 217 6.15 -8.59 -12.76
CA THR A 217 7.38 -9.38 -12.57
C THR A 217 7.53 -9.81 -11.12
N ALA A 218 7.26 -8.94 -10.15
CA ALA A 218 7.33 -9.29 -8.72
C ALA A 218 6.27 -10.32 -8.33
N ALA A 219 5.03 -10.14 -8.79
CA ALA A 219 3.94 -11.10 -8.57
C ALA A 219 4.25 -12.47 -9.18
N TYR A 220 4.76 -12.51 -10.41
CA TYR A 220 5.17 -13.76 -11.06
C TYR A 220 6.32 -14.43 -10.31
N THR A 221 7.35 -13.67 -9.92
CA THR A 221 8.50 -14.19 -9.18
C THR A 221 8.09 -14.76 -7.82
N SER A 222 7.30 -14.02 -7.06
CA SER A 222 6.86 -14.48 -5.72
C SER A 222 5.90 -15.67 -5.81
N HIS A 223 5.04 -15.72 -6.84
CA HIS A 223 4.17 -16.86 -7.10
C HIS A 223 4.96 -18.13 -7.42
N THR A 224 5.94 -18.04 -8.33
CA THR A 224 6.80 -19.19 -8.68
C THR A 224 7.65 -19.68 -7.52
N LEU A 225 7.95 -18.81 -6.55
CA LEU A 225 8.62 -19.16 -5.29
C LEU A 225 7.66 -19.64 -4.18
N GLY A 226 6.38 -19.86 -4.51
CA GLY A 226 5.38 -20.48 -3.64
C GLY A 226 4.70 -19.52 -2.68
N LEU A 227 4.59 -18.24 -2.99
CA LEU A 227 3.70 -17.33 -2.28
C LEU A 227 2.30 -17.41 -2.89
N GLU A 228 1.31 -17.77 -2.07
CA GLU A 228 -0.05 -17.97 -2.53
C GLU A 228 -0.84 -16.66 -2.64
N LYS A 229 -1.71 -16.57 -3.65
CA LYS A 229 -2.66 -15.48 -3.81
C LYS A 229 -3.88 -15.70 -2.93
N PHE A 230 -4.31 -14.67 -2.21
CA PHE A 230 -5.64 -14.66 -1.62
C PHE A 230 -6.65 -14.35 -2.75
N TYR A 231 -7.46 -15.36 -3.10
CA TYR A 231 -8.45 -15.25 -4.17
C TYR A 231 -9.73 -15.98 -3.76
N VAL A 232 -10.85 -15.26 -3.72
CA VAL A 232 -12.16 -15.76 -3.30
C VAL A 232 -13.21 -15.26 -4.30
N PRO A 233 -13.35 -15.91 -5.48
CA PRO A 233 -14.32 -15.48 -6.49
C PRO A 233 -15.73 -15.60 -5.94
N LEU A 234 -16.52 -14.54 -6.10
CA LEU A 234 -17.94 -14.55 -5.77
C LEU A 234 -18.66 -15.42 -6.82
N LYS A 235 -19.53 -16.32 -6.33
CA LYS A 235 -20.24 -17.27 -7.18
C LYS A 235 -21.35 -16.60 -7.98
N ASP A 236 -22.06 -15.68 -7.32
CA ASP A 236 -23.22 -14.99 -7.87
C ASP A 236 -22.84 -13.52 -8.10
N THR A 237 -23.54 -12.86 -9.03
CA THR A 237 -23.38 -11.42 -9.29
C THR A 237 -24.40 -10.64 -8.49
N LEU A 238 -23.98 -9.54 -7.88
CA LEU A 238 -24.89 -8.62 -7.20
C LEU A 238 -25.54 -7.69 -8.22
N GLU A 239 -26.74 -8.05 -8.67
CA GLU A 239 -27.49 -7.26 -9.63
C GLU A 239 -28.06 -5.99 -8.98
N ILE A 240 -27.93 -4.86 -9.68
CA ILE A 240 -28.57 -3.60 -9.30
C ILE A 240 -29.94 -3.58 -10.00
N SER A 241 -30.91 -4.29 -9.41
CA SER A 241 -32.22 -4.51 -10.01
C SER A 241 -33.12 -3.27 -9.98
N ASP A 242 -32.93 -2.39 -8.98
CA ASP A 242 -33.77 -1.22 -8.75
C ASP A 242 -33.01 -0.07 -8.08
N ALA A 243 -33.68 1.08 -7.99
CA ALA A 243 -33.14 2.26 -7.28
C ALA A 243 -32.88 2.01 -5.79
N GLY A 244 -33.65 1.11 -5.16
CA GLY A 244 -33.47 0.74 -3.76
C GLY A 244 -32.14 0.02 -3.52
N MET A 245 -31.74 -0.87 -4.43
CA MET A 245 -30.42 -1.52 -4.36
C MET A 245 -29.29 -0.51 -4.53
N ALA A 246 -29.40 0.42 -5.48
CA ALA A 246 -28.42 1.49 -5.66
C ALA A 246 -28.28 2.36 -4.40
N VAL A 247 -29.37 2.73 -3.75
CA VAL A 247 -29.37 3.48 -2.48
C VAL A 247 -28.69 2.68 -1.37
N ARG A 248 -28.96 1.38 -1.24
CA ARG A 248 -28.31 0.53 -0.23
C ARG A 248 -26.79 0.45 -0.45
N LEU A 249 -26.32 0.35 -1.69
CA LEU A 249 -24.88 0.39 -2.02
C LEU A 249 -24.25 1.74 -1.67
N ILE A 250 -24.95 2.85 -1.90
CA ILE A 250 -24.49 4.19 -1.50
C ILE A 250 -24.34 4.26 0.03
N VAL A 251 -25.35 3.78 0.77
CA VAL A 251 -25.34 3.75 2.25
C VAL A 251 -24.17 2.88 2.74
N LEU A 252 -23.95 1.72 2.14
CA LEU A 252 -22.78 0.87 2.45
C LEU A 252 -21.46 1.63 2.22
N GLY A 253 -21.32 2.30 1.08
CA GLY A 253 -20.13 3.11 0.77
C GLY A 253 -19.87 4.18 1.81
N ILE A 254 -20.91 4.89 2.24
CA ILE A 254 -20.81 5.92 3.29
C ILE A 254 -20.35 5.29 4.62
N ILE A 255 -20.96 4.19 5.06
CA ILE A 255 -20.62 3.54 6.33
C ILE A 255 -19.17 3.01 6.30
N PHE A 256 -18.77 2.33 5.23
CA PHE A 256 -17.42 1.82 5.08
C PHE A 256 -16.37 2.95 4.99
N GLY A 257 -16.69 4.02 4.27
CA GLY A 257 -15.83 5.20 4.17
C GLY A 257 -15.63 5.89 5.51
N LEU A 258 -16.72 6.08 6.28
CA LEU A 258 -16.65 6.62 7.64
C LEU A 258 -15.85 5.71 8.59
N THR A 259 -15.94 4.38 8.42
CA THR A 259 -15.14 3.42 9.20
C THR A 259 -13.66 3.56 8.89
N GLY A 260 -13.27 3.65 7.60
CA GLY A 260 -11.90 3.89 7.18
C GLY A 260 -11.36 5.25 7.67
N ARG A 261 -12.17 6.30 7.57
CA ARG A 261 -11.85 7.64 8.13
C ARG A 261 -11.66 7.59 9.64
N LEU A 262 -12.55 6.88 10.36
CA LEU A 262 -12.45 6.71 11.81
C LEU A 262 -11.14 6.02 12.19
N PHE A 263 -10.76 4.94 11.49
CA PHE A 263 -9.49 4.26 11.70
C PHE A 263 -8.32 5.23 11.53
N SER A 264 -8.24 5.95 10.42
CA SER A 264 -7.16 6.89 10.12
C SER A 264 -7.07 8.01 11.15
N PHE A 265 -8.21 8.59 11.53
CA PHE A 265 -8.29 9.64 12.54
C PHE A 265 -7.83 9.15 13.92
N LEU A 266 -8.35 8.01 14.37
CA LEU A 266 -7.98 7.44 15.68
C LEU A 266 -6.52 7.01 15.71
N LEU A 267 -5.98 6.43 14.63
CA LEU A 267 -4.57 6.05 14.54
C LEU A 267 -3.66 7.27 14.69
N ALA A 268 -3.94 8.33 13.91
CA ALA A 268 -3.15 9.56 13.97
C ALA A 268 -3.23 10.22 15.36
N LYS A 269 -4.44 10.29 15.93
CA LYS A 269 -4.67 10.86 17.27
C LYS A 269 -3.97 10.04 18.36
N SER A 270 -4.03 8.71 18.28
CA SER A 270 -3.39 7.82 19.26
C SER A 270 -1.87 7.88 19.16
N LYS A 271 -1.30 7.86 17.94
CA LYS A 271 0.16 8.06 17.74
C LYS A 271 0.63 9.38 18.35
N LYS A 272 -0.10 10.47 18.12
CA LYS A 272 0.19 11.78 18.69
C LYS A 272 0.08 11.78 20.22
N PHE A 273 -1.03 11.27 20.76
CA PHE A 273 -1.28 11.21 22.19
C PHE A 273 -0.20 10.44 22.95
N PHE A 274 0.11 9.22 22.51
CA PHE A 274 1.15 8.41 23.17
C PHE A 274 2.54 8.99 22.97
N GLY A 275 2.85 9.61 21.84
CA GLY A 275 4.13 10.28 21.58
C GLY A 275 4.36 11.52 22.47
N GLU A 276 3.31 12.30 22.72
CA GLU A 276 3.38 13.51 23.56
C GLU A 276 3.38 13.18 25.07
N LYS A 277 2.54 12.23 25.49
CA LYS A 277 2.39 11.87 26.91
C LYS A 277 3.52 10.98 27.42
N ILE A 278 4.03 10.09 26.59
CA ILE A 278 5.08 9.13 26.97
C ILE A 278 6.24 9.26 25.98
N LYS A 279 7.14 10.22 26.28
CA LYS A 279 8.26 10.54 25.40
C LYS A 279 9.29 9.41 25.26
N ASN A 280 9.50 8.63 26.36
CA ASN A 280 10.41 7.50 26.31
C ASN A 280 9.76 6.32 25.54
N PRO A 281 10.29 5.93 24.37
CA PRO A 281 9.70 4.88 23.52
C PRO A 281 9.74 3.50 24.18
N TYR A 282 10.79 3.19 24.96
CA TYR A 282 10.89 1.93 25.68
C TYR A 282 9.81 1.81 26.77
N PHE A 283 9.59 2.87 27.54
CA PHE A 283 8.55 2.91 28.55
C PHE A 283 7.16 2.83 27.91
N ARG A 284 6.95 3.58 26.82
CA ARG A 284 5.67 3.58 26.08
C ARG A 284 5.30 2.19 25.60
N ILE A 285 6.21 1.52 24.85
CA ILE A 285 5.91 0.22 24.27
C ILE A 285 5.88 -0.87 25.37
N GLY A 286 6.80 -0.88 26.32
CA GLY A 286 6.87 -1.89 27.38
C GLY A 286 5.64 -1.88 28.28
N VAL A 287 5.23 -0.70 28.79
CA VAL A 287 4.14 -0.60 29.77
C VAL A 287 2.77 -0.78 29.12
N ILE A 288 2.52 -0.11 27.97
CA ILE A 288 1.19 -0.19 27.35
C ILE A 288 0.96 -1.56 26.68
N SER A 289 2.02 -2.28 26.35
CA SER A 289 1.87 -3.65 25.84
C SER A 289 1.35 -4.64 26.87
N ILE A 290 1.49 -4.36 28.16
CA ILE A 290 0.97 -5.25 29.22
C ILE A 290 -0.57 -5.36 29.14
N PRO A 291 -1.34 -4.27 29.23
CA PRO A 291 -2.78 -4.36 29.04
C PRO A 291 -3.18 -4.82 27.64
N LEU A 292 -2.42 -4.44 26.60
CA LEU A 292 -2.68 -4.92 25.23
C LEU A 292 -2.54 -6.45 25.15
N ALA A 293 -1.47 -7.01 25.68
CA ALA A 293 -1.25 -8.46 25.73
C ALA A 293 -2.36 -9.17 26.51
N LEU A 294 -2.75 -8.62 27.65
CA LEU A 294 -3.84 -9.18 28.46
C LEU A 294 -5.16 -9.20 27.70
N ILE A 295 -5.52 -8.12 27.03
CA ILE A 295 -6.74 -8.05 26.22
C ILE A 295 -6.68 -9.05 25.06
N LEU A 296 -5.57 -9.12 24.31
CA LEU A 296 -5.39 -10.08 23.22
C LEU A 296 -5.42 -11.52 23.70
N PHE A 297 -4.89 -11.79 24.90
CA PHE A 297 -4.91 -13.11 25.52
C PHE A 297 -6.32 -13.54 25.93
N LEU A 298 -7.08 -12.64 26.57
CA LEU A 298 -8.43 -12.95 27.09
C LEU A 298 -9.50 -12.98 25.98
N LEU A 299 -9.31 -12.25 24.88
CA LEU A 299 -10.29 -12.19 23.80
C LEU A 299 -10.12 -13.36 22.82
N TYR A 300 -10.93 -14.39 23.02
CA TYR A 300 -11.11 -15.50 22.09
C TYR A 300 -9.80 -16.11 21.56
N ASN A 301 -8.87 -16.39 22.46
CA ASN A 301 -7.64 -17.09 22.12
C ASN A 301 -6.82 -16.40 21.02
N GLY A 302 -6.69 -15.07 21.11
CA GLY A 302 -5.92 -14.30 20.13
C GLY A 302 -6.63 -14.08 18.79
N ARG A 303 -7.96 -14.17 18.71
CA ARG A 303 -8.77 -13.97 17.51
C ARG A 303 -8.42 -12.68 16.76
N TYR A 304 -8.05 -11.63 17.47
CA TYR A 304 -7.73 -10.31 16.91
C TYR A 304 -6.24 -10.05 16.71
N SER A 305 -5.39 -11.03 17.04
CA SER A 305 -3.94 -10.97 16.84
C SER A 305 -3.55 -11.08 15.36
N GLY A 306 -2.38 -10.54 15.02
CA GLY A 306 -1.78 -10.64 13.69
C GLY A 306 -2.58 -9.95 12.59
N LEU A 307 -2.55 -10.53 11.39
CA LEU A 307 -3.11 -9.95 10.16
C LEU A 307 -4.64 -9.76 10.21
N GLY A 308 -5.38 -10.67 10.84
CA GLY A 308 -6.84 -10.74 10.76
C GLY A 308 -7.36 -11.59 9.58
N THR A 309 -6.49 -12.37 8.93
CA THR A 309 -6.88 -13.30 7.86
C THR A 309 -7.88 -14.35 8.31
N ASN A 310 -7.86 -14.72 9.59
CA ASN A 310 -8.86 -15.59 10.21
C ASN A 310 -10.27 -15.00 10.16
N LEU A 311 -10.43 -13.69 10.38
CA LEU A 311 -11.72 -13.00 10.26
C LEU A 311 -12.14 -12.88 8.79
N ILE A 312 -11.19 -12.57 7.88
CA ILE A 312 -11.45 -12.55 6.44
C ILE A 312 -11.94 -13.93 5.99
N SER A 313 -11.19 -14.99 6.32
CA SER A 313 -11.58 -16.35 5.98
C SER A 313 -12.93 -16.74 6.58
N ALA A 314 -13.23 -16.33 7.81
CA ALA A 314 -14.51 -16.60 8.46
C ALA A 314 -15.67 -15.94 7.70
N ALA A 315 -15.50 -14.68 7.25
CA ALA A 315 -16.50 -13.94 6.50
C ALA A 315 -16.88 -14.63 5.18
N PHE A 316 -15.90 -15.22 4.47
CA PHE A 316 -16.14 -15.87 3.18
C PHE A 316 -16.42 -17.39 3.26
N SER A 317 -16.15 -18.03 4.38
CA SER A 317 -16.44 -19.46 4.59
C SER A 317 -17.70 -19.75 5.39
N GLY A 318 -18.52 -18.71 5.70
CA GLY A 318 -19.73 -18.87 6.49
C GLY A 318 -19.50 -19.20 7.97
N ARG A 319 -18.27 -19.04 8.46
CA ARG A 319 -17.97 -19.18 9.89
C ARG A 319 -18.43 -17.96 10.67
N MET A 320 -18.61 -18.10 11.98
CA MET A 320 -19.16 -17.05 12.82
C MET A 320 -18.32 -15.78 12.85
N ILE A 321 -18.97 -14.67 12.50
CA ILE A 321 -18.51 -13.29 12.68
C ILE A 321 -19.44 -12.65 13.71
N TYR A 322 -18.85 -12.15 14.81
CA TYR A 322 -19.58 -11.40 15.83
C TYR A 322 -19.79 -9.95 15.38
N SER A 323 -20.90 -9.34 15.80
CA SER A 323 -21.25 -7.96 15.44
C SER A 323 -20.21 -6.91 15.86
N TYR A 324 -19.36 -7.24 16.82
CA TYR A 324 -18.29 -6.37 17.36
C TYR A 324 -16.87 -6.74 16.85
N ASP A 325 -16.69 -7.79 16.03
CA ASP A 325 -15.36 -8.21 15.55
C ASP A 325 -14.61 -7.08 14.85
N TRP A 326 -15.29 -6.32 14.02
CA TRP A 326 -14.70 -5.19 13.30
C TRP A 326 -14.22 -4.06 14.23
N ILE A 327 -14.95 -3.77 15.32
CA ILE A 327 -14.58 -2.75 16.31
C ILE A 327 -13.34 -3.19 17.09
N LEU A 328 -13.34 -4.42 17.59
CA LEU A 328 -12.20 -4.95 18.35
C LEU A 328 -10.95 -5.04 17.49
N LYS A 329 -11.07 -5.50 16.23
CA LYS A 329 -9.95 -5.50 15.29
C LYS A 329 -9.42 -4.11 15.03
N LEU A 330 -10.31 -3.12 14.82
CA LEU A 330 -9.97 -1.72 14.61
C LEU A 330 -9.18 -1.17 15.81
N LEU A 331 -9.73 -1.27 17.01
CA LEU A 331 -9.13 -0.69 18.23
C LEU A 331 -7.79 -1.34 18.58
N LEU A 332 -7.70 -2.68 18.52
CA LEU A 332 -6.47 -3.40 18.86
C LEU A 332 -5.35 -3.17 17.83
N THR A 333 -5.70 -3.01 16.55
CA THR A 333 -4.71 -2.61 15.52
C THR A 333 -4.21 -1.20 15.76
N ILE A 334 -5.10 -0.25 16.02
CA ILE A 334 -4.72 1.14 16.33
C ILE A 334 -3.81 1.18 17.55
N LEU A 335 -4.16 0.49 18.64
CA LEU A 335 -3.37 0.48 19.85
C LEU A 335 -1.98 -0.13 19.61
N THR A 336 -1.90 -1.28 18.93
CA THR A 336 -0.63 -1.94 18.57
C THR A 336 0.30 -0.99 17.82
N LEU A 337 -0.20 -0.36 16.74
CA LEU A 337 0.62 0.52 15.88
C LEU A 337 0.95 1.86 16.55
N ALA A 338 0.03 2.39 17.36
CA ALA A 338 0.22 3.70 18.01
C ALA A 338 1.29 3.69 19.11
N ILE A 339 1.51 2.56 19.76
CA ILE A 339 2.53 2.45 20.82
C ILE A 339 3.93 2.16 20.28
N GLY A 340 4.06 1.77 19.00
CA GLY A 340 5.35 1.65 18.32
C GLY A 340 5.68 0.29 17.70
N TYR A 341 4.76 -0.69 17.72
CA TYR A 341 4.97 -1.94 17.00
C TYR A 341 5.07 -1.72 15.49
N GLN A 342 5.83 -2.58 14.83
CA GLN A 342 6.03 -2.54 13.38
C GLN A 342 5.04 -3.44 12.66
N GLY A 343 4.56 -2.99 11.51
CA GLY A 343 3.61 -3.68 10.66
C GLY A 343 2.83 -2.69 9.81
N GLY A 344 2.00 -3.21 8.90
CA GLY A 344 1.12 -2.42 8.04
C GLY A 344 -0.28 -2.27 8.63
N GLU A 345 -1.08 -1.43 7.99
CA GLU A 345 -2.48 -1.18 8.34
C GLU A 345 -3.47 -1.91 7.41
N VAL A 346 -3.03 -2.30 6.21
CA VAL A 346 -3.91 -2.66 5.09
C VAL A 346 -4.68 -3.96 5.32
N THR A 347 -4.02 -5.09 5.64
CA THR A 347 -4.76 -6.35 5.93
C THR A 347 -5.75 -6.22 7.08
N PRO A 348 -5.43 -5.54 8.21
CA PRO A 348 -6.42 -5.22 9.22
C PRO A 348 -7.63 -4.44 8.71
N LEU A 349 -7.45 -3.47 7.80
CA LEU A 349 -8.55 -2.73 7.19
C LEU A 349 -9.45 -3.64 6.36
N PHE A 350 -8.86 -4.58 5.60
CA PHE A 350 -9.61 -5.61 4.89
C PHE A 350 -10.43 -6.48 5.84
N SER A 351 -9.85 -6.89 6.95
CA SER A 351 -10.51 -7.68 7.98
C SER A 351 -11.67 -6.93 8.65
N ILE A 352 -11.44 -5.65 8.97
CA ILE A 352 -12.46 -4.74 9.52
C ILE A 352 -13.62 -4.60 8.53
N GLY A 353 -13.30 -4.32 7.25
CA GLY A 353 -14.30 -4.14 6.22
C GLY A 353 -15.11 -5.41 5.94
N ALA A 354 -14.46 -6.56 5.84
CA ALA A 354 -15.14 -7.83 5.62
C ALA A 354 -16.07 -8.19 6.81
N SER A 355 -15.58 -8.04 8.04
CA SER A 355 -16.38 -8.33 9.24
C SER A 355 -17.59 -7.38 9.38
N LEU A 356 -17.39 -6.08 9.14
CA LEU A 356 -18.49 -5.10 9.14
C LEU A 356 -19.48 -5.39 8.02
N GLY A 357 -19.00 -5.81 6.84
CA GLY A 357 -19.82 -6.17 5.70
C GLY A 357 -20.78 -7.33 6.00
N ILE A 358 -20.33 -8.36 6.70
CA ILE A 358 -21.22 -9.46 7.15
C ILE A 358 -22.35 -8.93 8.01
N VAL A 359 -22.06 -8.03 8.94
CA VAL A 359 -23.08 -7.44 9.85
C VAL A 359 -24.07 -6.58 9.06
N LEU A 360 -23.59 -5.71 8.18
CA LEU A 360 -24.42 -4.80 7.41
C LEU A 360 -25.25 -5.53 6.34
N GLY A 361 -24.76 -6.63 5.78
CA GLY A 361 -25.49 -7.46 4.82
C GLY A 361 -26.80 -8.00 5.41
N GLY A 362 -26.75 -8.47 6.66
CA GLY A 362 -27.96 -8.90 7.37
C GLY A 362 -28.95 -7.76 7.63
N ILE A 363 -28.46 -6.56 7.96
CA ILE A 363 -29.30 -5.40 8.26
C ILE A 363 -29.96 -4.82 6.99
N LEU A 364 -29.20 -4.76 5.90
CA LEU A 364 -29.66 -4.12 4.66
C LEU A 364 -30.32 -5.11 3.68
N SER A 365 -30.48 -6.37 4.08
CA SER A 365 -31.04 -7.44 3.22
C SER A 365 -30.28 -7.57 1.89
N ILE A 366 -28.95 -7.53 1.95
CA ILE A 366 -28.03 -7.81 0.84
C ILE A 366 -27.24 -9.06 1.22
N SER A 367 -26.81 -9.83 0.24
CA SER A 367 -25.94 -11.00 0.48
C SER A 367 -24.76 -10.63 1.40
N PRO A 368 -24.62 -11.24 2.59
CA PRO A 368 -23.54 -10.90 3.53
C PRO A 368 -22.15 -11.08 2.93
N VAL A 369 -21.97 -12.07 2.06
CA VAL A 369 -20.69 -12.35 1.39
C VAL A 369 -20.32 -11.22 0.41
N HIS A 370 -21.31 -10.71 -0.37
CA HIS A 370 -21.08 -9.55 -1.24
C HIS A 370 -20.80 -8.29 -0.40
N CYS A 371 -21.53 -8.06 0.67
CA CYS A 371 -21.25 -6.94 1.58
C CYS A 371 -19.87 -7.05 2.21
N ALA A 372 -19.39 -8.25 2.55
CA ALA A 372 -18.05 -8.47 3.05
C ALA A 372 -16.98 -8.13 2.00
N ALA A 373 -17.18 -8.51 0.74
CA ALA A 373 -16.28 -8.17 -0.36
C ALA A 373 -16.25 -6.66 -0.62
N LEU A 374 -17.41 -6.01 -0.66
CA LEU A 374 -17.53 -4.56 -0.80
C LEU A 374 -16.88 -3.81 0.37
N GLY A 375 -17.11 -4.27 1.59
CA GLY A 375 -16.49 -3.70 2.80
C GLY A 375 -14.98 -3.86 2.83
N TYR A 376 -14.46 -5.02 2.40
CA TYR A 376 -13.04 -5.28 2.24
C TYR A 376 -12.35 -4.17 1.40
N ALA A 377 -12.91 -3.84 0.25
CA ALA A 377 -12.37 -2.80 -0.63
C ALA A 377 -12.65 -1.37 -0.12
N ALA A 378 -13.87 -1.09 0.32
CA ALA A 378 -14.31 0.27 0.60
C ALA A 378 -13.77 0.85 1.92
N VAL A 379 -13.57 0.03 2.96
CA VAL A 379 -12.88 0.50 4.18
C VAL A 379 -11.43 0.87 3.88
N PHE A 380 -10.78 0.13 2.99
CA PHE A 380 -9.44 0.46 2.50
C PHE A 380 -9.44 1.79 1.71
N ALA A 381 -10.44 2.04 0.85
CA ALA A 381 -10.61 3.32 0.15
C ALA A 381 -10.69 4.50 1.12
N GLY A 382 -11.57 4.39 2.11
CA GLY A 382 -11.79 5.42 3.11
C GLY A 382 -10.60 5.61 4.08
N ALA A 383 -9.73 4.63 4.22
CA ALA A 383 -8.57 4.73 5.10
C ALA A 383 -7.30 5.25 4.39
N THR A 384 -7.14 4.95 3.10
CA THR A 384 -5.93 5.30 2.34
C THR A 384 -6.07 6.56 1.50
N ASN A 385 -7.29 7.07 1.35
CA ASN A 385 -7.61 8.19 0.47
C ASN A 385 -7.20 7.90 -0.98
N THR A 386 -7.54 6.70 -1.47
CA THR A 386 -7.35 6.24 -2.85
C THR A 386 -8.66 5.73 -3.42
N LEU A 387 -8.88 5.84 -4.73
CA LEU A 387 -10.13 5.47 -5.38
C LEU A 387 -10.00 4.25 -6.28
N LEU A 388 -9.04 4.28 -7.23
CA LEU A 388 -8.93 3.22 -8.25
C LEU A 388 -8.39 1.91 -7.66
N ALA A 389 -7.37 1.99 -6.82
CA ALA A 389 -6.79 0.80 -6.21
C ALA A 389 -7.80 -0.04 -5.40
N PRO A 390 -8.69 0.53 -4.57
CA PRO A 390 -9.73 -0.23 -3.88
C PRO A 390 -10.74 -0.92 -4.81
N VAL A 391 -11.12 -0.28 -5.90
CA VAL A 391 -11.99 -0.93 -6.90
C VAL A 391 -11.27 -2.12 -7.52
N LEU A 392 -10.01 -1.91 -7.95
CA LEU A 392 -9.23 -2.95 -8.61
C LEU A 392 -8.91 -4.13 -7.69
N ILE A 393 -8.65 -3.90 -6.39
CA ILE A 393 -8.44 -5.02 -5.46
C ILE A 393 -9.70 -5.87 -5.32
N GLY A 394 -10.88 -5.24 -5.33
CA GLY A 394 -12.16 -5.95 -5.39
C GLY A 394 -12.22 -6.89 -6.58
N LEU A 395 -11.83 -6.41 -7.77
CA LEU A 395 -11.84 -7.20 -9.00
C LEU A 395 -10.77 -8.31 -9.02
N GLU A 396 -9.55 -8.02 -8.55
CA GLU A 396 -8.47 -9.01 -8.55
C GLU A 396 -8.64 -10.10 -7.49
N VAL A 397 -9.35 -9.83 -6.40
CA VAL A 397 -9.57 -10.78 -5.29
C VAL A 397 -10.88 -11.53 -5.42
N PHE A 398 -11.96 -10.84 -5.81
CA PHE A 398 -13.32 -11.41 -5.81
C PHE A 398 -13.90 -11.68 -7.19
N GLY A 399 -13.20 -11.27 -8.25
CA GLY A 399 -13.66 -11.42 -9.63
C GLY A 399 -14.32 -10.15 -10.20
N ALA A 400 -14.40 -10.08 -11.51
CA ALA A 400 -14.83 -8.87 -12.23
C ALA A 400 -16.36 -8.68 -12.33
N ASN A 401 -17.16 -9.66 -11.91
CA ASN A 401 -18.61 -9.67 -12.10
C ASN A 401 -19.29 -8.49 -11.38
N ASP A 402 -18.78 -8.09 -10.21
CA ASP A 402 -19.36 -7.05 -9.38
C ASP A 402 -18.65 -5.68 -9.52
N MET A 403 -18.08 -5.38 -10.70
CA MET A 403 -17.35 -4.14 -10.94
C MET A 403 -18.17 -2.89 -10.60
N VAL A 404 -19.44 -2.84 -11.01
CA VAL A 404 -20.30 -1.66 -10.76
C VAL A 404 -20.61 -1.48 -9.28
N PRO A 405 -21.03 -2.52 -8.52
CA PRO A 405 -21.12 -2.45 -7.06
C PRO A 405 -19.85 -1.96 -6.37
N PHE A 406 -18.66 -2.52 -6.72
CA PHE A 406 -17.39 -2.04 -6.17
C PHE A 406 -17.14 -0.57 -6.47
N LEU A 407 -17.41 -0.13 -7.69
CA LEU A 407 -17.22 1.26 -8.10
C LEU A 407 -18.11 2.20 -7.28
N ILE A 408 -19.41 1.90 -7.15
CA ILE A 408 -20.35 2.72 -6.37
C ILE A 408 -19.89 2.81 -4.92
N VAL A 409 -19.64 1.67 -4.27
CA VAL A 409 -19.32 1.64 -2.84
C VAL A 409 -17.97 2.33 -2.55
N CYS A 410 -16.95 2.13 -3.39
CA CYS A 410 -15.65 2.77 -3.22
C CYS A 410 -15.68 4.28 -3.51
N ILE A 411 -16.47 4.76 -4.50
CA ILE A 411 -16.66 6.20 -4.75
C ILE A 411 -17.23 6.88 -3.52
N PHE A 412 -18.33 6.35 -2.96
CA PHE A 412 -18.95 6.98 -1.79
C PHE A 412 -18.06 6.86 -0.55
N ALA A 413 -17.31 5.77 -0.39
CA ALA A 413 -16.32 5.64 0.68
C ALA A 413 -15.19 6.68 0.56
N TYR A 414 -14.71 6.93 -0.65
CA TYR A 414 -13.71 7.97 -0.93
C TYR A 414 -14.24 9.38 -0.66
N LEU A 415 -15.47 9.69 -1.11
CA LEU A 415 -16.07 11.02 -0.95
C LEU A 415 -16.28 11.43 0.51
N VAL A 416 -16.68 10.49 1.38
CA VAL A 416 -16.94 10.80 2.81
C VAL A 416 -15.67 10.79 3.67
N ASN A 417 -14.54 10.39 3.11
CA ASN A 417 -13.27 10.33 3.84
C ASN A 417 -12.79 11.71 4.32
N GLY A 418 -13.00 12.78 3.57
CA GLY A 418 -12.61 14.15 3.95
C GLY A 418 -11.11 14.31 4.11
N ASP A 419 -10.33 13.83 3.15
CA ASP A 419 -8.87 13.96 3.04
C ASP A 419 -8.08 13.34 4.21
N LYS A 420 -8.65 12.38 4.92
CA LYS A 420 -7.93 11.63 5.97
C LYS A 420 -7.24 10.41 5.37
N SER A 421 -6.03 10.13 5.88
CA SER A 421 -5.27 8.96 5.45
C SER A 421 -4.52 8.33 6.63
N ILE A 422 -4.35 7.01 6.58
CA ILE A 422 -3.43 6.29 7.46
C ILE A 422 -1.97 6.75 7.27
N TYR A 423 -1.67 7.33 6.11
CA TYR A 423 -0.36 7.87 5.76
C TYR A 423 -0.30 9.36 6.11
N GLY A 424 0.19 9.70 7.29
CA GLY A 424 0.25 11.08 7.77
C GLY A 424 1.07 12.05 6.91
N ALA A 425 1.95 11.52 6.05
CA ALA A 425 2.75 12.29 5.10
C ALA A 425 2.13 12.38 3.69
N GLN A 426 0.94 11.81 3.46
CA GLN A 426 0.24 11.94 2.18
C GLN A 426 -0.14 13.41 1.93
N GLU A 427 0.19 13.92 0.74
CA GLU A 427 -0.28 15.23 0.30
C GLU A 427 -1.66 15.11 -0.36
N VAL A 428 -2.48 16.15 -0.19
CA VAL A 428 -3.77 16.28 -0.88
C VAL A 428 -3.65 17.41 -1.89
N ARG A 429 -4.04 17.16 -3.12
CA ARG A 429 -4.10 18.20 -4.14
C ARG A 429 -5.27 19.13 -3.79
N LYS A 430 -4.92 20.38 -3.44
CA LYS A 430 -5.89 21.48 -3.31
C LYS A 430 -6.26 22.05 -4.66
#